data_c08cfd9d078bc7f7c79c3044b57b8965
#
_entry.id   c08cfd9d078bc7f7c79c3044b57b8965
#
_cell.length_a   1.000
_cell.length_b   1.000
_cell.length_c   1.000
_cell.angle_alpha   90.00
_cell.angle_beta   90.00
_cell.angle_gamma   90.00
#
_symmetry.space_group_name_H-M   'P 1'
#
loop_
_entity.id
_entity.type
_entity.pdbx_description
1 polymer ?
#
loop_
_entity_poly.entity_id
_entity_poly.type
_entity_poly.pdbx_seq_one_letter_code
_entity_poly.pdbx_strand_id
1 'polypeptide(L)'
;LKWKKTNKKIFCKVLEYEIEAQNIIFCTNGFLNSLGVKKNYSFPICLTASTTRPLSKEEYKYIGMPKEWGVLPIRPMGATIRFTKDRRLLIRNTAEMRNPFSMSKKELEERKLIHLKGLIKRFPTLKTNLIKDSWSGIVSRSRNSSQIFEMIEKNIYVAGCYNGSGI
;
A
#
# COMPACT_ATOMS: atom_id res chain seq x y z
N LEU A 1 -13.96 -8.57 -11.06
CA LEU A 1 -15.23 -7.83 -10.99
C LEU A 1 -15.57 -7.27 -12.36
N LYS A 2 -16.79 -7.49 -12.84
CA LYS A 2 -17.40 -6.80 -13.97
C LYS A 2 -18.70 -6.14 -13.48
N TRP A 3 -19.01 -4.98 -14.03
CA TRP A 3 -20.25 -4.29 -13.70
C TRP A 3 -20.87 -3.62 -14.92
N LYS A 4 -22.19 -3.44 -14.90
CA LYS A 4 -22.95 -2.72 -15.90
C LYS A 4 -24.13 -2.02 -15.25
N LYS A 5 -24.52 -0.87 -15.81
CA LYS A 5 -25.71 -0.13 -15.41
C LYS A 5 -26.79 -0.29 -16.49
N THR A 6 -28.00 -0.46 -16.06
CA THR A 6 -29.22 -0.34 -16.87
C THR A 6 -30.00 0.89 -16.41
N ASN A 7 -31.08 1.22 -17.07
CA ASN A 7 -31.90 2.39 -16.71
C ASN A 7 -32.44 2.37 -15.26
N LYS A 8 -32.56 1.20 -14.64
CA LYS A 8 -33.17 1.04 -13.31
C LYS A 8 -32.24 0.41 -12.27
N LYS A 9 -31.22 -0.32 -12.67
CA LYS A 9 -30.44 -1.18 -11.77
C LYS A 9 -28.99 -1.27 -12.18
N ILE A 10 -28.15 -1.62 -11.23
CA ILE A 10 -26.72 -1.89 -11.43
C ILE A 10 -26.48 -3.38 -11.16
N PHE A 11 -25.79 -4.03 -12.09
CA PHE A 11 -25.43 -5.45 -12.01
C PHE A 11 -23.93 -5.56 -11.83
N CYS A 12 -23.51 -6.32 -10.82
CA CYS A 12 -22.11 -6.63 -10.56
C CYS A 12 -21.90 -8.14 -10.59
N LYS A 13 -20.89 -8.60 -11.33
CA LYS A 13 -20.46 -9.99 -11.33
C LYS A 13 -19.12 -10.11 -10.60
N VAL A 14 -19.13 -10.90 -9.52
CA VAL A 14 -17.96 -11.19 -8.69
C VAL A 14 -17.78 -12.70 -8.64
N LEU A 15 -16.76 -13.21 -9.33
CA LEU A 15 -16.60 -14.65 -9.55
C LEU A 15 -17.86 -15.22 -10.21
N GLU A 16 -18.50 -16.22 -9.57
CA GLU A 16 -19.76 -16.84 -9.99
C GLU A 16 -21.02 -16.10 -9.52
N TYR A 17 -20.86 -15.14 -8.60
CA TYR A 17 -22.02 -14.43 -8.02
C TYR A 17 -22.42 -13.23 -8.86
N GLU A 18 -23.74 -13.07 -9.02
CA GLU A 18 -24.35 -11.88 -9.61
C GLU A 18 -25.11 -11.10 -8.53
N ILE A 19 -24.82 -9.81 -8.45
CA ILE A 19 -25.39 -8.88 -7.48
C ILE A 19 -26.18 -7.83 -8.24
N GLU A 20 -27.43 -7.64 -7.87
CA GLU A 20 -28.27 -6.56 -8.35
C GLU A 20 -28.39 -5.49 -7.25
N ALA A 21 -28.18 -4.22 -7.61
CA ALA A 21 -28.23 -3.12 -6.67
C ALA A 21 -28.86 -1.87 -7.30
N GLN A 22 -29.40 -1.00 -6.47
CA GLN A 22 -29.88 0.33 -6.89
C GLN A 22 -28.72 1.34 -6.95
N ASN A 23 -27.75 1.20 -6.06
CA ASN A 23 -26.59 2.08 -5.95
C ASN A 23 -25.31 1.26 -5.89
N ILE A 24 -24.20 1.83 -6.38
CA ILE A 24 -22.86 1.28 -6.22
C ILE A 24 -21.91 2.35 -5.72
N ILE A 25 -21.03 1.97 -4.78
CA ILE A 25 -19.95 2.81 -4.28
C ILE A 25 -18.62 2.09 -4.55
N PHE A 26 -17.80 2.68 -5.39
CA PHE A 26 -16.47 2.17 -5.68
C PHE A 26 -15.46 2.68 -4.67
N CYS A 27 -15.04 1.81 -3.75
CA CYS A 27 -14.01 2.08 -2.74
C CYS A 27 -12.69 1.34 -3.06
N THR A 28 -12.44 1.04 -4.32
CA THR A 28 -11.34 0.16 -4.76
C THR A 28 -10.00 0.89 -4.94
N ASN A 29 -9.91 2.12 -4.50
CA ASN A 29 -8.70 2.95 -4.47
C ASN A 29 -7.85 2.83 -5.76
N GLY A 30 -6.68 2.21 -5.72
CA GLY A 30 -5.75 2.05 -6.85
C GLY A 30 -6.29 1.21 -8.02
N PHE A 31 -7.41 0.52 -7.86
CA PHE A 31 -8.01 -0.33 -8.88
C PHE A 31 -9.18 0.32 -9.62
N LEU A 32 -9.51 1.59 -9.35
CA LEU A 32 -10.61 2.30 -10.02
C LEU A 32 -10.47 2.27 -11.56
N ASN A 33 -9.26 2.51 -12.05
CA ASN A 33 -8.98 2.52 -13.50
C ASN A 33 -9.26 1.16 -14.16
N SER A 34 -8.95 0.05 -13.48
CA SER A 34 -9.19 -1.30 -14.00
C SER A 34 -10.67 -1.66 -14.08
N LEU A 35 -11.50 -0.98 -13.30
CA LEU A 35 -12.97 -1.09 -13.31
C LEU A 35 -13.63 -0.12 -14.30
N GLY A 36 -12.85 0.63 -15.05
CA GLY A 36 -13.36 1.63 -16.01
C GLY A 36 -13.85 2.92 -15.35
N VAL A 37 -13.62 3.09 -14.06
CA VAL A 37 -14.11 4.23 -13.25
C VAL A 37 -13.01 5.28 -13.15
N LYS A 38 -13.35 6.55 -13.45
CA LYS A 38 -12.41 7.70 -13.37
C LYS A 38 -11.07 7.44 -14.05
N LYS A 39 -11.09 6.87 -15.25
CA LYS A 39 -9.89 6.66 -16.08
C LYS A 39 -9.08 7.96 -16.18
N ASN A 40 -7.75 7.86 -16.09
CA ASN A 40 -6.83 8.99 -16.18
C ASN A 40 -6.89 10.03 -15.03
N TYR A 41 -7.70 9.83 -14.00
CA TYR A 41 -7.70 10.71 -12.82
C TYR A 41 -6.54 10.42 -11.87
N SER A 42 -6.21 9.17 -11.72
CA SER A 42 -5.16 8.71 -10.81
C SER A 42 -4.27 7.65 -11.44
N PHE A 43 -3.12 7.45 -10.85
CA PHE A 43 -2.20 6.39 -11.24
C PHE A 43 -1.80 5.55 -10.02
N PRO A 44 -1.67 4.24 -10.20
CA PRO A 44 -1.25 3.35 -9.14
C PRO A 44 0.27 3.41 -8.96
N ILE A 45 0.71 3.42 -7.69
CA ILE A 45 2.10 3.26 -7.29
C ILE A 45 2.20 1.97 -6.49
N CYS A 46 3.07 1.07 -6.89
CA CYS A 46 3.41 -0.11 -6.13
C CYS A 46 4.45 0.24 -5.06
N LEU A 47 4.11 -0.01 -3.82
CA LEU A 47 5.00 0.14 -2.67
C LEU A 47 5.43 -1.23 -2.18
N THR A 48 6.64 -1.34 -1.66
CA THR A 48 7.07 -2.54 -0.92
C THR A 48 7.42 -2.22 0.50
N ALA A 49 7.17 -3.17 1.38
CA ALA A 49 7.50 -3.08 2.78
C ALA A 49 8.08 -4.42 3.26
N SER A 50 8.86 -4.35 4.32
CA SER A 50 9.38 -5.52 5.01
C SER A 50 9.26 -5.34 6.51
N THR A 51 9.10 -6.46 7.22
CA THR A 51 9.16 -6.50 8.67
C THR A 51 10.25 -7.44 9.14
N THR A 52 10.89 -7.09 10.25
CA THR A 52 11.88 -7.95 10.88
C THR A 52 11.22 -9.05 11.70
N ARG A 53 11.97 -10.09 12.07
CA ARG A 53 11.63 -10.86 13.27
C ARG A 53 11.63 -9.93 14.49
N PRO A 54 11.04 -10.32 15.62
CA PRO A 54 11.25 -9.60 16.87
C PRO A 54 12.76 -9.46 17.16
N LEU A 55 13.19 -8.28 17.59
CA LEU A 55 14.57 -8.06 18.00
C LEU A 55 14.89 -8.88 19.25
N SER A 56 16.08 -9.45 19.33
CA SER A 56 16.57 -10.10 20.55
C SER A 56 16.70 -9.09 21.69
N LYS A 57 16.92 -9.58 22.92
CA LYS A 57 17.13 -8.69 24.07
C LYS A 57 18.34 -7.78 23.88
N GLU A 58 19.43 -8.33 23.31
CA GLU A 58 20.66 -7.59 23.02
C GLU A 58 20.42 -6.55 21.91
N GLU A 59 19.81 -6.95 20.79
CA GLU A 59 19.46 -6.04 19.70
C GLU A 59 18.56 -4.91 20.18
N TYR A 60 17.56 -5.22 21.00
CA TYR A 60 16.65 -4.23 21.58
C TYR A 60 17.41 -3.25 22.51
N LYS A 61 18.36 -3.76 23.32
CA LYS A 61 19.23 -2.93 24.16
C LYS A 61 20.11 -2.02 23.31
N TYR A 62 20.70 -2.52 22.21
CA TYR A 62 21.55 -1.72 21.32
C TYR A 62 20.82 -0.54 20.67
N ILE A 63 19.53 -0.68 20.37
CA ILE A 63 18.74 0.44 19.81
C ILE A 63 18.16 1.36 20.90
N GLY A 64 18.54 1.18 22.18
CA GLY A 64 18.13 2.05 23.29
C GLY A 64 16.79 1.70 23.94
N MET A 65 16.28 0.48 23.73
CA MET A 65 15.02 -0.01 24.32
C MET A 65 13.84 0.96 24.13
N PRO A 66 13.58 1.44 22.93
CA PRO A 66 12.55 2.45 22.71
C PRO A 66 11.16 1.89 22.94
N LYS A 67 10.22 2.78 23.29
CA LYS A 67 8.79 2.52 23.12
C LYS A 67 8.43 2.47 21.64
N GLU A 68 7.17 2.18 21.33
CA GLU A 68 6.67 2.24 19.95
C GLU A 68 6.89 3.63 19.34
N TRP A 69 7.32 3.67 18.09
CA TRP A 69 7.51 4.91 17.34
C TRP A 69 7.35 4.68 15.85
N GLY A 70 7.16 5.75 15.12
CA GLY A 70 7.19 5.77 13.66
C GLY A 70 7.78 7.06 13.13
N VAL A 71 8.51 6.97 12.03
CA VAL A 71 9.05 8.12 11.31
C VAL A 71 8.63 8.08 9.85
N LEU A 72 8.26 9.25 9.35
CA LEU A 72 7.98 9.49 7.93
C LEU A 72 9.12 10.28 7.33
N PRO A 73 9.48 10.03 6.07
CA PRO A 73 10.51 10.81 5.40
C PRO A 73 9.96 12.20 5.04
N ILE A 74 10.79 13.23 5.18
CA ILE A 74 10.50 14.58 4.67
C ILE A 74 10.51 14.58 3.14
N ARG A 75 11.45 13.85 2.54
CA ARG A 75 11.55 13.74 1.08
C ARG A 75 10.53 12.73 0.55
N PRO A 76 9.86 13.01 -0.56
CA PRO A 76 9.08 11.99 -1.28
C PRO A 76 9.94 10.75 -1.53
N MET A 77 9.34 9.56 -1.44
CA MET A 77 10.02 8.27 -1.68
C MET A 77 11.10 7.87 -0.67
N GLY A 78 11.25 8.61 0.42
CA GLY A 78 12.14 8.22 1.51
C GLY A 78 11.62 7.03 2.32
N ALA A 79 12.44 6.53 3.24
CA ALA A 79 12.07 5.39 4.08
C ALA A 79 11.07 5.80 5.18
N THR A 80 9.95 5.10 5.25
CA THR A 80 9.10 5.06 6.44
C THR A 80 9.57 3.91 7.32
N ILE A 81 9.77 4.14 8.61
CA ILE A 81 10.17 3.10 9.56
C ILE A 81 9.23 3.16 10.75
N ARG A 82 8.82 1.99 11.24
CA ARG A 82 8.06 1.84 12.48
C ARG A 82 8.71 0.82 13.38
N PHE A 83 8.73 1.10 14.66
CA PHE A 83 9.04 0.14 15.71
C PHE A 83 7.74 -0.24 16.43
N THR A 84 7.47 -1.53 16.52
CA THR A 84 6.21 -2.07 17.01
C THR A 84 6.31 -2.58 18.44
N LYS A 85 5.17 -2.75 19.11
CA LYS A 85 5.07 -3.25 20.49
C LYS A 85 5.72 -4.63 20.68
N ASP A 86 5.66 -5.50 19.67
CA ASP A 86 6.30 -6.81 19.66
C ASP A 86 7.78 -6.78 19.22
N ARG A 87 8.42 -5.61 19.31
CA ARG A 87 9.83 -5.35 19.03
C ARG A 87 10.26 -5.68 17.60
N ARG A 88 9.45 -5.37 16.61
CA ARG A 88 9.80 -5.47 15.20
C ARG A 88 10.06 -4.10 14.60
N LEU A 89 10.97 -4.05 13.64
CA LEU A 89 11.11 -2.91 12.73
C LEU A 89 10.36 -3.22 11.44
N LEU A 90 9.50 -2.30 11.03
CA LEU A 90 8.89 -2.30 9.71
C LEU A 90 9.53 -1.18 8.90
N ILE A 91 9.92 -1.48 7.67
CA ILE A 91 10.46 -0.50 6.74
C ILE A 91 9.70 -0.54 5.41
N ARG A 92 9.37 0.63 4.88
CA ARG A 92 8.91 0.86 3.53
C ARG A 92 9.87 1.86 2.86
N ASN A 93 10.52 1.47 1.80
CA ASN A 93 11.59 2.26 1.18
C ASN A 93 11.56 2.28 -0.36
N THR A 94 10.63 1.58 -0.98
CA THR A 94 10.52 1.54 -2.44
C THR A 94 9.13 1.94 -2.88
N ALA A 95 9.05 2.63 -4.03
CA ALA A 95 7.80 2.98 -4.68
C ALA A 95 8.03 3.03 -6.19
N GLU A 96 7.20 2.35 -6.94
CA GLU A 96 7.40 2.12 -8.36
C GLU A 96 6.09 2.30 -9.12
N MET A 97 6.15 2.98 -10.26
CA MET A 97 5.08 2.90 -11.26
C MET A 97 5.35 1.65 -12.10
N ARG A 98 4.42 0.69 -12.08
CA ARG A 98 4.60 -0.57 -12.78
C ARG A 98 3.30 -1.18 -13.27
N ASN A 99 3.42 -2.02 -14.27
CA ASN A 99 2.40 -2.92 -14.77
C ASN A 99 3.08 -4.26 -15.12
N PRO A 100 2.63 -5.39 -14.58
CA PRO A 100 1.48 -5.57 -13.67
C PRO A 100 1.74 -4.99 -12.27
N PHE A 101 0.69 -4.79 -11.51
CA PHE A 101 0.76 -4.22 -10.14
C PHE A 101 1.34 -5.19 -9.11
N SER A 102 1.32 -6.49 -9.39
CA SER A 102 1.90 -7.52 -8.54
C SER A 102 3.41 -7.61 -8.73
N MET A 103 4.10 -8.07 -7.70
CA MET A 103 5.52 -8.43 -7.74
C MET A 103 5.70 -9.94 -7.66
N SER A 104 6.65 -10.46 -8.41
CA SER A 104 7.13 -11.83 -8.28
C SER A 104 7.93 -12.02 -6.98
N LYS A 105 8.10 -13.25 -6.55
CA LYS A 105 8.95 -13.58 -5.39
C LYS A 105 10.37 -13.06 -5.56
N LYS A 106 10.96 -13.19 -6.75
CA LYS A 106 12.31 -12.69 -7.05
C LYS A 106 12.41 -11.17 -6.85
N GLU A 107 11.47 -10.42 -7.40
CA GLU A 107 11.43 -8.96 -7.24
C GLU A 107 11.27 -8.55 -5.76
N LEU A 108 10.45 -9.27 -4.99
CA LEU A 108 10.30 -9.01 -3.55
C LEU A 108 11.60 -9.28 -2.78
N GLU A 109 12.36 -10.35 -3.12
CA GLU A 109 13.67 -10.60 -2.50
C GLU A 109 14.67 -9.48 -2.83
N GLU A 110 14.69 -8.95 -4.04
CA GLU A 110 15.53 -7.79 -4.39
C GLU A 110 15.16 -6.56 -3.55
N ARG A 111 13.86 -6.27 -3.36
CA ARG A 111 13.39 -5.15 -2.53
C ARG A 111 13.69 -5.37 -1.06
N LYS A 112 13.60 -6.60 -0.59
CA LYS A 112 14.02 -7.03 0.76
C LYS A 112 15.48 -6.67 1.05
N LEU A 113 16.38 -6.89 0.09
CA LEU A 113 17.79 -6.48 0.21
C LEU A 113 17.96 -4.96 0.32
N ILE A 114 17.18 -4.18 -0.43
CA ILE A 114 17.18 -2.71 -0.31
C ILE A 114 16.70 -2.29 1.09
N HIS A 115 15.64 -2.91 1.59
CA HIS A 115 15.12 -2.65 2.93
C HIS A 115 16.13 -3.01 4.01
N LEU A 116 16.79 -4.15 3.89
CA LEU A 116 17.84 -4.59 4.83
C LEU A 116 18.98 -3.58 4.86
N LYS A 117 19.51 -3.18 3.70
CA LYS A 117 20.55 -2.14 3.60
C LYS A 117 20.11 -0.83 4.26
N GLY A 118 18.83 -0.46 4.05
CA GLY A 118 18.24 0.74 4.67
C GLY A 118 18.14 0.65 6.19
N LEU A 119 17.84 -0.51 6.75
CA LEU A 119 17.83 -0.75 8.20
C LEU A 119 19.23 -0.74 8.79
N ILE A 120 20.18 -1.49 8.21
CA ILE A 120 21.56 -1.58 8.70
C ILE A 120 22.26 -0.20 8.65
N LYS A 121 22.00 0.61 7.62
CA LYS A 121 22.54 1.98 7.57
C LYS A 121 22.10 2.85 8.76
N ARG A 122 20.91 2.61 9.31
CA ARG A 122 20.32 3.37 10.43
C ARG A 122 20.61 2.75 11.79
N PHE A 123 20.73 1.43 11.80
CA PHE A 123 20.96 0.62 12.99
C PHE A 123 22.14 -0.35 12.73
N PRO A 124 23.37 0.16 12.68
CA PRO A 124 24.54 -0.63 12.23
C PRO A 124 24.89 -1.81 13.13
N THR A 125 24.41 -1.81 14.35
CA THR A 125 24.59 -2.93 15.30
C THR A 125 23.66 -4.11 15.09
N LEU A 126 22.65 -3.97 14.23
CA LEU A 126 21.73 -5.06 13.95
C LEU A 126 22.33 -6.10 12.98
N LYS A 127 21.97 -7.36 13.15
CA LYS A 127 22.43 -8.46 12.30
C LYS A 127 21.78 -8.42 10.91
N THR A 128 22.39 -9.08 9.93
CA THR A 128 21.91 -9.10 8.54
C THR A 128 20.73 -10.03 8.29
N ASN A 129 20.45 -10.98 9.19
CA ASN A 129 19.32 -11.94 9.08
C ASN A 129 18.03 -11.45 9.74
N LEU A 130 17.75 -10.16 9.65
CA LEU A 130 16.64 -9.51 10.37
C LEU A 130 15.27 -9.69 9.72
N ILE A 131 15.21 -9.47 8.40
CA ILE A 131 13.93 -9.41 7.71
C ILE A 131 13.30 -10.79 7.63
N LYS A 132 12.07 -10.88 8.15
CA LYS A 132 11.27 -12.09 8.13
C LYS A 132 10.33 -12.09 6.92
N ASP A 133 9.51 -11.07 6.78
CA ASP A 133 8.46 -11.00 5.77
C ASP A 133 8.61 -9.76 4.90
N SER A 134 8.24 -9.87 3.63
CA SER A 134 8.18 -8.77 2.67
C SER A 134 6.93 -8.88 1.82
N TRP A 135 6.32 -7.75 1.49
CA TRP A 135 5.12 -7.69 0.65
C TRP A 135 5.08 -6.42 -0.19
N SER A 136 4.19 -6.43 -1.16
CA SER A 136 3.88 -5.25 -1.97
C SER A 136 2.42 -4.85 -1.81
N GLY A 137 2.13 -3.58 -2.07
CA GLY A 137 0.77 -3.04 -2.07
C GLY A 137 0.64 -1.87 -3.01
N ILE A 138 -0.59 -1.55 -3.38
CA ILE A 138 -0.90 -0.47 -4.33
C ILE A 138 -1.46 0.73 -3.59
N VAL A 139 -0.88 1.90 -3.87
CA VAL A 139 -1.40 3.21 -3.46
C VAL A 139 -1.82 3.96 -4.71
N SER A 140 -2.99 4.59 -4.67
CA SER A 140 -3.44 5.47 -5.74
C SER A 140 -3.01 6.90 -5.49
N ARG A 141 -2.40 7.54 -6.50
CA ARG A 141 -2.09 8.98 -6.49
C ARG A 141 -2.92 9.68 -7.54
N SER A 142 -3.66 10.71 -7.14
CA SER A 142 -4.36 11.58 -8.08
C SER A 142 -3.41 12.60 -8.71
N ARG A 143 -3.78 13.11 -9.88
CA ARG A 143 -2.99 14.13 -10.60
C ARG A 143 -2.89 15.44 -9.83
N ASN A 144 -3.93 15.79 -9.08
CA ASN A 144 -4.05 17.05 -8.31
C ASN A 144 -3.84 16.84 -6.80
N SER A 145 -3.42 15.65 -6.37
CA SER A 145 -3.26 15.26 -4.96
C SER A 145 -4.55 15.30 -4.12
N SER A 146 -5.72 15.45 -4.76
CA SER A 146 -7.01 15.39 -4.08
C SER A 146 -7.56 13.98 -4.00
N GLN A 147 -8.29 13.70 -2.95
CA GLN A 147 -9.09 12.47 -2.82
C GLN A 147 -10.34 12.59 -3.72
N ILE A 148 -10.96 11.44 -4.00
CA ILE A 148 -12.22 11.39 -4.74
C ILE A 148 -13.33 10.99 -3.78
N PHE A 149 -14.34 11.85 -3.64
CA PHE A 149 -15.60 11.56 -2.96
C PHE A 149 -16.71 12.24 -3.75
N GLU A 150 -17.30 11.54 -4.71
CA GLU A 150 -18.30 12.14 -5.59
C GLU A 150 -19.27 11.13 -6.17
N MET A 151 -20.41 11.61 -6.59
CA MET A 151 -21.32 10.92 -7.48
C MET A 151 -20.88 11.19 -8.93
N ILE A 152 -20.37 10.17 -9.63
CA ILE A 152 -19.89 10.31 -11.01
C ILE A 152 -21.01 10.18 -12.04
N GLU A 153 -22.08 9.51 -11.65
CA GLU A 153 -23.32 9.35 -12.40
C GLU A 153 -24.44 9.02 -11.40
N LYS A 154 -25.70 9.23 -11.76
CA LYS A 154 -26.84 8.87 -10.91
C LYS A 154 -26.70 7.45 -10.40
N ASN A 155 -26.71 7.27 -9.08
CA ASN A 155 -26.58 6.01 -8.36
C ASN A 155 -25.19 5.35 -8.44
N ILE A 156 -24.18 6.05 -8.96
CA ILE A 156 -22.78 5.57 -9.02
C ILE A 156 -21.88 6.54 -8.28
N TYR A 157 -21.25 6.07 -7.23
CA TYR A 157 -20.41 6.87 -6.34
C TYR A 157 -18.98 6.33 -6.31
N VAL A 158 -18.03 7.19 -6.03
CA VAL A 158 -16.62 6.84 -5.85
C VAL A 158 -16.12 7.45 -4.55
N ALA A 159 -15.41 6.62 -3.75
CA ALA A 159 -14.63 7.05 -2.61
C ALA A 159 -13.25 6.41 -2.72
N GLY A 160 -12.21 7.22 -2.90
CA GLY A 160 -10.87 6.64 -3.11
C GLY A 160 -9.80 7.67 -3.39
N CYS A 161 -8.70 7.17 -3.93
CA CYS A 161 -7.52 7.97 -4.26
C CYS A 161 -6.95 8.70 -3.04
N TYR A 162 -6.73 7.96 -1.95
CA TYR A 162 -6.29 8.51 -0.66
C TYR A 162 -4.85 9.04 -0.66
N ASN A 163 -4.13 9.00 -1.78
CA ASN A 163 -2.77 9.52 -1.96
C ASN A 163 -1.72 8.98 -0.95
N GLY A 164 -2.05 7.89 -0.26
CA GLY A 164 -1.19 7.23 0.73
C GLY A 164 -1.29 7.80 2.16
N SER A 165 -2.10 8.81 2.39
CA SER A 165 -2.23 9.47 3.71
C SER A 165 -3.63 9.95 4.03
N GLY A 166 -4.59 9.66 3.18
CA GLY A 166 -5.97 10.14 3.31
C GLY A 166 -6.93 9.10 3.88
N ILE A 167 -6.55 8.41 4.94
CA ILE A 167 -7.42 7.47 5.66
C ILE A 167 -7.74 8.06 7.01
#